data_b27d58fa77b16e2a91b29c0fb384297d
#
_entry.id   b27d58fa77b16e2a91b29c0fb384297d
#
_cell.length_a   1.000
_cell.length_b   1.000
_cell.length_c   1.000
_cell.angle_alpha   90.00
_cell.angle_beta   90.00
_cell.angle_gamma   90.00
#
_symmetry.space_group_name_H-M   'P 1'
#
loop_
_entity.id
_entity.type
_entity.pdbx_description
1 polymer ?
#
loop_
_entity_poly.entity_id
_entity_poly.type
_entity_poly.pdbx_seq_one_letter_code
_entity_poly.pdbx_strand_id
1 'polypeptide(L)'
;MPATKSDNMLSSLRLGVIERLARSFWAGTLPEDVDRIPLLMRPRGSEIMSRCCIYKDRAILRERLRAAMGFRLEDETDDSIPLRAYAEEALERTEPNWPILTVCDIACQGCMRARYYVTDACQGCVARSC
;
A
#
# COMPACT_ATOMS: atom_id res chain seq x y z
N MET A 1 0.45 10.39 -25.15
CA MET A 1 0.45 8.89 -25.10
C MET A 1 -0.79 8.44 -24.34
N PRO A 2 -1.58 7.49 -24.82
CA PRO A 2 -2.67 6.97 -24.03
C PRO A 2 -2.10 6.28 -22.78
N ALA A 3 -2.62 6.60 -21.59
CA ALA A 3 -2.23 5.94 -20.34
C ALA A 3 -2.50 4.43 -20.45
N THR A 4 -1.55 3.62 -20.03
CA THR A 4 -1.73 2.18 -20.02
C THR A 4 -2.76 1.79 -18.95
N LYS A 5 -3.41 0.63 -19.10
CA LYS A 5 -4.38 0.12 -18.11
C LYS A 5 -3.76 0.03 -16.71
N SER A 6 -2.46 -0.22 -16.65
CA SER A 6 -1.67 -0.24 -15.41
C SER A 6 -1.58 1.13 -14.73
N ASP A 7 -1.35 2.20 -15.51
CA ASP A 7 -1.22 3.56 -14.97
C ASP A 7 -2.54 4.06 -14.37
N ASN A 8 -3.65 3.75 -15.04
CA ASN A 8 -4.98 4.09 -14.54
C ASN A 8 -5.32 3.36 -13.23
N MET A 9 -4.89 2.10 -13.10
CA MET A 9 -5.13 1.29 -11.91
C MET A 9 -4.35 1.81 -10.70
N LEU A 10 -3.08 2.16 -10.87
CA LEU A 10 -2.27 2.75 -9.79
C LEU A 10 -2.79 4.12 -9.35
N SER A 11 -3.23 4.94 -10.29
CA SER A 11 -3.84 6.24 -10.00
C SER A 11 -5.14 6.08 -9.23
N SER A 12 -6.01 5.16 -9.63
CA SER A 12 -7.26 4.86 -8.92
C SER A 12 -7.02 4.34 -7.49
N LEU A 13 -5.99 3.51 -7.32
CA LEU A 13 -5.62 3.01 -5.99
C LEU A 13 -5.14 4.14 -5.07
N ARG A 14 -4.28 5.04 -5.59
CA ARG A 14 -3.79 6.21 -4.85
C ARG A 14 -4.93 7.13 -4.43
N LEU A 15 -5.81 7.46 -5.37
CA LEU A 15 -6.99 8.29 -5.11
C LEU A 15 -7.90 7.65 -4.06
N GLY A 16 -8.14 6.34 -4.15
CA GLY A 16 -8.94 5.61 -3.18
C GLY A 16 -8.36 5.59 -1.76
N VAL A 17 -7.03 5.56 -1.62
CA VAL A 17 -6.34 5.70 -0.32
C VAL A 17 -6.53 7.10 0.23
N ILE A 18 -6.22 8.13 -0.57
CA ILE A 18 -6.31 9.54 -0.15
C ILE A 18 -7.75 9.91 0.19
N GLU A 19 -8.71 9.50 -0.61
CA GLU A 19 -10.14 9.78 -0.38
C GLU A 19 -10.60 9.23 0.98
N ARG A 20 -10.25 7.99 1.30
CA ARG A 20 -10.66 7.38 2.57
C ARG A 20 -9.98 8.03 3.77
N LEU A 21 -8.68 8.30 3.68
CA LEU A 21 -7.96 9.02 4.73
C LEU A 21 -8.57 10.40 4.98
N ALA A 22 -8.79 11.17 3.92
CA ALA A 22 -9.38 12.50 4.02
C ALA A 22 -10.78 12.43 4.62
N ARG A 23 -11.61 11.50 4.19
CA ARG A 23 -12.98 11.31 4.73
C ARG A 23 -12.96 11.01 6.21
N SER A 24 -12.16 10.06 6.68
CA SER A 24 -12.05 9.72 8.11
C SER A 24 -11.39 10.86 8.91
N PHE A 25 -10.45 11.59 8.33
CA PHE A 25 -9.83 12.75 8.96
C PHE A 25 -10.88 13.86 9.25
N TRP A 26 -11.66 14.25 8.24
CA TRP A 26 -12.70 15.28 8.42
C TRP A 26 -13.88 14.82 9.26
N ALA A 27 -14.13 13.52 9.33
CA ALA A 27 -15.12 12.95 10.25
C ALA A 27 -14.63 12.88 11.70
N GLY A 28 -13.31 13.06 11.94
CA GLY A 28 -12.69 12.91 13.26
C GLY A 28 -12.56 11.47 13.74
N THR A 29 -12.68 10.49 12.82
CA THR A 29 -12.67 9.05 13.12
C THR A 29 -11.46 8.33 12.57
N LEU A 30 -10.41 9.07 12.18
CA LEU A 30 -9.24 8.49 11.50
C LEU A 30 -8.57 7.36 12.29
N PRO A 31 -8.29 7.47 13.62
CA PRO A 31 -7.66 6.38 14.35
C PRO A 31 -8.51 5.10 14.43
N GLU A 32 -9.83 5.24 14.46
CA GLU A 32 -10.76 4.12 14.55
C GLU A 32 -10.95 3.39 13.22
N ASP A 33 -10.87 4.15 12.12
CA ASP A 33 -11.19 3.65 10.79
C ASP A 33 -9.98 3.12 10.03
N VAL A 34 -8.77 3.68 10.27
CA VAL A 34 -7.60 3.48 9.42
C VAL A 34 -7.19 2.02 9.29
N ASP A 35 -7.26 1.23 10.36
CA ASP A 35 -6.92 -0.20 10.35
C ASP A 35 -7.88 -1.03 9.47
N ARG A 36 -9.09 -0.53 9.25
CA ARG A 36 -10.11 -1.20 8.42
C ARG A 36 -10.02 -0.85 6.94
N ILE A 37 -9.38 0.26 6.59
CA ILE A 37 -9.29 0.73 5.20
C ILE A 37 -8.73 -0.34 4.24
N PRO A 38 -7.63 -1.06 4.54
CA PRO A 38 -7.13 -2.12 3.66
C PRO A 38 -8.15 -3.24 3.43
N LEU A 39 -8.93 -3.59 4.44
CA LEU A 39 -9.98 -4.62 4.37
C LEU A 39 -11.15 -4.15 3.50
N LEU A 40 -11.56 -2.89 3.65
CA LEU A 40 -12.65 -2.29 2.88
C LEU A 40 -12.27 -2.09 1.41
N MET A 41 -11.02 -1.72 1.14
CA MET A 41 -10.51 -1.58 -0.22
C MET A 41 -10.29 -2.92 -0.93
N ARG A 42 -10.00 -3.98 -0.16
CA ARG A 42 -9.76 -5.33 -0.65
C ARG A 42 -10.51 -6.36 0.20
N PRO A 43 -11.84 -6.47 0.02
CA PRO A 43 -12.64 -7.50 0.69
C PRO A 43 -12.25 -8.91 0.19
N ARG A 44 -12.57 -9.93 0.98
CA ARG A 44 -12.37 -11.33 0.56
C ARG A 44 -13.20 -11.61 -0.70
N GLY A 45 -12.61 -12.33 -1.66
CA GLY A 45 -13.25 -12.64 -2.92
C GLY A 45 -13.15 -11.55 -3.99
N SER A 46 -12.52 -10.39 -3.69
CA SER A 46 -12.20 -9.42 -4.75
C SER A 46 -11.13 -9.95 -5.70
N GLU A 47 -11.18 -9.51 -6.95
CA GLU A 47 -10.13 -9.84 -7.92
C GLU A 47 -8.76 -9.39 -7.42
N ILE A 48 -7.74 -10.23 -7.65
CA ILE A 48 -6.35 -9.90 -7.36
C ILE A 48 -5.89 -8.87 -8.40
N MET A 49 -5.62 -7.65 -7.96
CA MET A 49 -5.35 -6.55 -8.90
C MET A 49 -3.89 -6.43 -9.30
N SER A 50 -2.95 -6.84 -8.47
CA SER A 50 -1.55 -6.49 -8.73
C SER A 50 -0.53 -7.57 -8.42
N ARG A 51 -0.84 -8.52 -7.53
CA ARG A 51 0.17 -9.44 -7.01
C ARG A 51 -0.37 -10.86 -6.82
N CYS A 52 0.33 -11.64 -6.02
CA CYS A 52 0.07 -13.06 -5.86
C CYS A 52 -1.20 -13.37 -5.05
N CYS A 53 -1.66 -12.45 -4.19
CA CYS A 53 -2.82 -12.70 -3.33
C CYS A 53 -3.35 -11.41 -2.68
N ILE A 54 -4.56 -11.49 -2.15
CA ILE A 54 -5.25 -10.40 -1.46
C ILE A 54 -4.49 -9.92 -0.20
N TYR A 55 -3.76 -10.80 0.47
CA TYR A 55 -2.98 -10.43 1.65
C TYR A 55 -1.81 -9.53 1.28
N LYS A 56 -1.16 -9.77 0.15
CA LYS A 56 -0.11 -8.90 -0.39
C LYS A 56 -0.68 -7.55 -0.80
N ASP A 57 -1.85 -7.52 -1.42
CA ASP A 57 -2.52 -6.27 -1.77
C ASP A 57 -2.87 -5.43 -0.52
N ARG A 58 -3.35 -6.08 0.54
CA ARG A 58 -3.64 -5.41 1.82
C ARG A 58 -2.38 -4.89 2.51
N ALA A 59 -1.29 -5.65 2.47
CA ALA A 59 0.01 -5.20 2.99
C ALA A 59 0.51 -3.96 2.24
N ILE A 60 0.42 -3.95 0.92
CA ILE A 60 0.77 -2.77 0.11
C ILE A 60 -0.11 -1.57 0.45
N LEU A 61 -1.41 -1.79 0.67
CA LEU A 61 -2.33 -0.71 1.08
C LEU A 61 -1.97 -0.16 2.45
N ARG A 62 -1.58 -1.02 3.40
CA ARG A 62 -1.11 -0.61 4.72
C ARG A 62 0.08 0.35 4.60
N GLU A 63 1.10 -0.02 3.84
CA GLU A 63 2.26 0.82 3.62
C GLU A 63 1.92 2.15 2.91
N ARG A 64 1.03 2.11 1.94
CA ARG A 64 0.55 3.33 1.27
C ARG A 64 -0.21 4.26 2.21
N LEU A 65 -0.97 3.74 3.15
CA LEU A 65 -1.65 4.52 4.19
C LEU A 65 -0.64 5.19 5.12
N ARG A 66 0.39 4.47 5.57
CA ARG A 66 1.48 5.03 6.38
C ARG A 66 2.19 6.16 5.64
N ALA A 67 2.59 5.92 4.39
CA ALA A 67 3.22 6.95 3.56
C ALA A 67 2.30 8.18 3.35
N ALA A 68 1.00 7.96 3.15
CA ALA A 68 0.03 9.04 2.97
C ALA A 68 -0.21 9.85 4.27
N MET A 69 -0.01 9.23 5.43
CA MET A 69 0.00 9.90 6.73
C MET A 69 1.35 10.60 7.03
N GLY A 70 2.32 10.54 6.11
CA GLY A 70 3.59 11.26 6.20
C GLY A 70 4.70 10.53 6.96
N PHE A 71 4.65 9.20 7.04
CA PHE A 71 5.72 8.38 7.63
C PHE A 71 6.65 7.83 6.55
N ARG A 72 7.94 7.77 6.88
CA ARG A 72 8.92 7.06 6.06
C ARG A 72 8.78 5.56 6.29
N LEU A 73 8.69 4.81 5.20
CA LEU A 73 8.54 3.36 5.26
C LEU A 73 9.85 2.66 5.59
N GLU A 74 10.98 3.28 5.24
CA GLU A 74 12.33 2.77 5.47
C GLU A 74 12.71 2.75 6.96
N ASP A 75 12.04 3.55 7.78
CA ASP A 75 12.35 3.68 9.21
C ASP A 75 11.58 2.65 10.07
N GLU A 76 10.75 1.80 9.44
CA GLU A 76 10.00 0.79 10.16
C GLU A 76 10.88 -0.34 10.67
N THR A 77 10.76 -0.61 11.95
CA THR A 77 11.46 -1.68 12.64
C THR A 77 10.51 -2.75 13.20
N ASP A 78 9.21 -2.49 13.20
CA ASP A 78 8.20 -3.37 13.78
C ASP A 78 6.89 -3.38 12.98
N ASP A 79 6.67 -4.43 12.22
CA ASP A 79 5.46 -4.65 11.40
C ASP A 79 4.18 -4.84 12.25
N SER A 80 4.30 -5.04 13.56
CA SER A 80 3.16 -5.28 14.45
C SER A 80 2.43 -4.02 14.87
N ILE A 81 3.04 -2.84 14.70
CA ILE A 81 2.45 -1.55 15.09
C ILE A 81 1.18 -1.32 14.27
N PRO A 82 0.00 -1.12 14.87
CA PRO A 82 -1.25 -0.90 14.13
C PRO A 82 -1.24 0.47 13.45
N LEU A 83 -1.97 0.60 12.33
CA LEU A 83 -2.11 1.89 11.62
C LEU A 83 -2.72 2.98 12.51
N ARG A 84 -3.54 2.59 13.47
CA ARG A 84 -4.12 3.49 14.46
C ARG A 84 -3.05 4.31 15.20
N ALA A 85 -1.97 3.68 15.64
CA ALA A 85 -0.89 4.37 16.35
C ALA A 85 -0.24 5.46 15.45
N TYR A 86 -0.03 5.15 14.18
CA TYR A 86 0.46 6.13 13.20
C TYR A 86 -0.54 7.27 12.96
N ALA A 87 -1.84 6.96 12.96
CA ALA A 87 -2.88 7.98 12.79
C ALA A 87 -2.92 8.93 13.99
N GLU A 88 -2.84 8.41 15.21
CA GLU A 88 -2.78 9.19 16.46
C GLU A 88 -1.55 10.12 16.43
N GLU A 89 -0.36 9.59 16.14
CA GLU A 89 0.85 10.39 16.01
C GLU A 89 0.76 11.44 14.89
N ALA A 90 0.15 11.09 13.74
CA ALA A 90 -0.03 12.02 12.63
C ALA A 90 -0.94 13.21 13.00
N LEU A 91 -1.93 12.99 13.84
CA LEU A 91 -2.85 14.04 14.31
C LEU A 91 -2.21 14.97 15.34
N GLU A 92 -1.25 14.49 16.12
CA GLU A 92 -0.54 15.28 17.12
C GLU A 92 0.57 16.17 16.52
N ARG A 93 1.07 15.82 15.34
CA ARG A 93 2.15 16.56 14.68
C ARG A 93 1.68 17.93 14.20
N THR A 94 2.49 18.95 14.47
CA THR A 94 2.30 20.32 13.98
C THR A 94 3.02 20.60 12.67
N GLU A 95 4.04 19.80 12.34
CA GLU A 95 4.86 19.95 11.15
C GLU A 95 5.02 18.62 10.40
N PRO A 96 5.11 18.65 9.06
CA PRO A 96 5.35 17.44 8.28
C PRO A 96 6.76 16.89 8.51
N ASN A 97 6.91 15.58 8.51
CA ASN A 97 8.22 14.94 8.55
C ASN A 97 8.96 15.12 7.22
N TRP A 98 10.23 15.45 7.28
CA TRP A 98 11.12 15.53 6.13
C TRP A 98 12.11 14.37 6.11
N PRO A 99 12.47 13.85 4.93
CA PRO A 99 11.95 14.18 3.59
C PRO A 99 10.55 13.58 3.34
N ILE A 100 9.74 14.27 2.52
CA ILE A 100 8.36 13.84 2.16
C ILE A 100 8.36 12.59 1.26
N LEU A 101 9.48 12.27 0.63
CA LEU A 101 9.61 11.12 -0.27
C LEU A 101 9.97 9.86 0.51
N THR A 102 9.22 8.80 0.30
CA THR A 102 9.48 7.46 0.83
C THR A 102 9.33 6.40 -0.25
N VAL A 103 10.06 5.29 -0.13
CA VAL A 103 10.02 4.18 -1.07
C VAL A 103 9.19 3.04 -0.50
N CYS A 104 8.15 2.64 -1.22
CA CYS A 104 7.35 1.47 -0.89
C CYS A 104 7.91 0.23 -1.60
N ASP A 105 8.89 -0.40 -1.01
CA ASP A 105 9.62 -1.55 -1.57
C ASP A 105 8.71 -2.78 -1.72
N ILE A 106 7.79 -3.01 -0.79
CA ILE A 106 6.79 -4.10 -0.87
C ILE A 106 5.90 -3.99 -2.12
N ALA A 107 5.70 -2.77 -2.63
CA ALA A 107 4.95 -2.52 -3.85
C ALA A 107 5.83 -2.58 -5.11
N CYS A 108 7.15 -2.70 -4.97
CA CYS A 108 8.08 -2.76 -6.09
C CYS A 108 7.81 -4.00 -6.93
N GLN A 109 7.75 -3.80 -8.25
CA GLN A 109 7.59 -4.91 -9.21
C GLN A 109 8.92 -5.52 -9.65
N GLY A 110 10.02 -4.93 -9.22
CA GLY A 110 11.34 -5.22 -9.73
C GLY A 110 11.55 -4.63 -11.13
N CYS A 111 12.74 -4.14 -11.38
CA CYS A 111 13.14 -3.80 -12.74
C CYS A 111 13.46 -5.10 -13.50
N MET A 112 12.99 -5.22 -14.73
CA MET A 112 13.35 -6.34 -15.58
C MET A 112 14.84 -6.23 -15.95
N ARG A 113 15.70 -6.79 -15.09
CA ARG A 113 17.15 -6.90 -15.33
C ARG A 113 17.55 -8.24 -15.95
N ALA A 114 16.63 -9.21 -15.97
CA ALA A 114 16.92 -10.56 -16.41
C ALA A 114 16.49 -10.80 -17.87
N ARG A 115 17.27 -11.60 -18.59
CA ARG A 115 16.96 -12.10 -19.93
C ARG A 115 15.93 -13.25 -19.92
N TYR A 116 15.40 -13.60 -18.74
CA TYR A 116 14.53 -14.75 -18.56
C TYR A 116 13.13 -14.26 -18.15
N TYR A 117 12.12 -14.92 -18.68
CA TYR A 117 10.73 -14.64 -18.37
C TYR A 117 10.08 -15.86 -17.74
N VAL A 118 9.25 -15.64 -16.75
CA VAL A 118 8.38 -16.69 -16.20
C VAL A 118 7.21 -16.87 -17.18
N THR A 119 7.09 -18.07 -17.74
CA THR A 119 5.99 -18.42 -18.65
C THR A 119 4.76 -18.89 -17.90
N ASP A 120 3.65 -19.05 -18.62
CA ASP A 120 2.38 -19.58 -18.10
C ASP A 120 2.48 -21.02 -17.56
N ALA A 121 3.57 -21.75 -17.92
CA ALA A 121 3.88 -23.06 -17.37
C ALA A 121 4.36 -23.03 -15.91
N CYS A 122 4.63 -21.84 -15.36
CA CYS A 122 5.06 -21.70 -13.97
C CYS A 122 3.93 -21.99 -12.99
N GLN A 123 4.12 -22.99 -12.12
CA GLN A 123 3.13 -23.38 -11.10
C GLN A 123 3.13 -22.46 -9.85
N GLY A 124 3.96 -21.42 -9.83
CA GLY A 124 4.00 -20.46 -8.71
C GLY A 124 4.38 -21.09 -7.36
N CYS A 125 5.36 -22.01 -7.34
CA CYS A 125 5.74 -22.72 -6.13
C CYS A 125 6.13 -21.79 -4.98
N VAL A 126 5.97 -22.25 -3.75
CA VAL A 126 6.26 -21.47 -2.53
C VAL A 126 7.76 -21.14 -2.41
N ALA A 127 8.63 -22.06 -2.82
CA ALA A 127 10.08 -21.89 -2.69
C ALA A 127 10.67 -20.79 -3.58
N ARG A 128 10.06 -20.51 -4.75
CA ARG A 128 10.45 -19.43 -5.69
C ARG A 128 11.97 -19.29 -5.89
N SER A 129 12.67 -20.41 -5.93
CA SER A 129 14.15 -20.46 -6.05
C SER A 129 14.67 -20.03 -7.44
N CYS A 130 13.79 -19.90 -8.41
CA CYS A 130 14.09 -19.37 -9.74
C CYS A 130 13.93 -17.84 -9.80
#